data_951415a1136bada0dbdca863123a4654
#
_entry.id   951415a1136bada0dbdca863123a4654
#
_cell.length_a   1.000
_cell.length_b   1.000
_cell.length_c   1.000
_cell.angle_alpha   90.00
_cell.angle_beta   90.00
_cell.angle_gamma   90.00
#
_symmetry.space_group_name_H-M   'P 1'
#
loop_
_entity.id
_entity.type
_entity.pdbx_description
1 polymer ?
#
loop_
_entity_poly.entity_id
_entity_poly.type
_entity_poly.pdbx_seq_one_letter_code
_entity_poly.pdbx_strand_id
1 'polypeptide(L)'
;NFVKNKRKVGAHMGAISVTPEQLRASAKVYIHASQEIQQQMQRVQNENNTMANEWRGQAFQAYLQQFEQLKGNVNQMTQLLEQIDQQLETYANTVEQRDNEDRNAFGLH
;
A
#
# COMPACT_ATOMS: atom_id res chain seq x y z
N ASN A 1 4.99 -7.10 28.42
CA ASN A 1 4.78 -5.79 28.04
C ASN A 1 5.46 -5.48 26.73
N PHE A 2 4.97 -4.48 26.09
CA PHE A 2 5.35 -4.20 24.74
C PHE A 2 6.84 -3.93 24.57
N VAL A 3 7.40 -3.18 25.48
CA VAL A 3 8.82 -2.85 25.40
C VAL A 3 9.69 -4.08 25.51
N LYS A 4 9.34 -4.97 26.40
CA LYS A 4 10.08 -6.22 26.53
C LYS A 4 10.01 -7.03 25.26
N ASN A 5 8.84 -7.08 24.64
CA ASN A 5 8.69 -7.82 23.40
C ASN A 5 9.55 -7.25 22.30
N LYS A 6 9.64 -5.95 22.22
CA LYS A 6 10.47 -5.33 21.20
C LYS A 6 11.93 -5.67 21.41
N ARG A 7 12.38 -5.68 22.63
CA ARG A 7 13.76 -6.04 22.90
C ARG A 7 14.05 -7.47 22.48
N LYS A 8 13.11 -8.37 22.71
CA LYS A 8 13.28 -9.74 22.30
C LYS A 8 13.38 -9.85 20.79
N VAL A 9 12.52 -9.12 20.10
CA VAL A 9 12.60 -9.10 18.65
C VAL A 9 13.95 -8.57 18.20
N GLY A 10 14.44 -7.53 18.83
CA GLY A 10 15.74 -7.00 18.47
C GLY A 10 16.86 -7.98 18.69
N ALA A 11 16.77 -8.78 19.74
CA ALA A 11 17.77 -9.78 20.01
C ALA A 11 17.79 -10.88 18.96
N HIS A 12 16.72 -11.02 18.20
CA HIS A 12 16.60 -12.05 17.18
C HIS A 12 16.74 -11.51 15.80
N MET A 13 17.49 -10.43 15.66
CA MET A 13 17.58 -9.81 14.37
C MET A 13 18.11 -10.72 13.29
N GLY A 14 18.96 -11.65 13.65
CA GLY A 14 19.45 -12.61 12.70
C GLY A 14 18.40 -13.60 12.25
N ALA A 15 17.33 -13.71 13.01
CA ALA A 15 16.31 -14.72 12.73
C ALA A 15 15.09 -14.06 12.10
N ILE A 16 15.26 -13.58 10.89
CA ILE A 16 14.14 -13.01 10.17
C ILE A 16 13.20 -14.13 9.78
N SER A 17 11.97 -14.02 10.27
CA SER A 17 11.00 -15.08 10.02
C SER A 17 10.08 -14.79 8.84
N VAL A 18 10.23 -13.65 8.21
CA VAL A 18 9.40 -13.28 7.09
C VAL A 18 9.88 -13.98 5.82
N THR A 19 8.97 -14.65 5.14
CA THR A 19 9.29 -15.34 3.90
C THR A 19 8.97 -14.46 2.69
N PRO A 20 9.60 -14.74 1.53
CA PRO A 20 9.22 -14.02 0.31
C PRO A 20 7.74 -14.12 0.00
N GLU A 21 7.13 -15.28 0.25
CA GLU A 21 5.70 -15.45 0.01
C GLU A 21 4.87 -14.53 0.89
N GLN A 22 5.25 -14.40 2.16
CA GLN A 22 4.55 -13.50 3.08
C GLN A 22 4.70 -12.05 2.65
N LEU A 23 5.89 -11.66 2.22
CA LEU A 23 6.12 -10.30 1.75
C LEU A 23 5.29 -9.99 0.51
N ARG A 24 5.22 -10.94 -0.43
CA ARG A 24 4.43 -10.73 -1.63
C ARG A 24 2.94 -10.68 -1.34
N ALA A 25 2.48 -11.49 -0.39
CA ALA A 25 1.08 -11.44 0.02
C ALA A 25 0.75 -10.10 0.64
N SER A 26 1.65 -9.57 1.49
CA SER A 26 1.46 -8.24 2.06
C SER A 26 1.46 -7.16 0.98
N ALA A 27 2.36 -7.27 0.01
CA ALA A 27 2.42 -6.31 -1.08
C ALA A 27 1.08 -6.22 -1.80
N LYS A 28 0.42 -7.36 -2.00
CA LYS A 28 -0.87 -7.37 -2.68
C LYS A 28 -1.94 -6.65 -1.90
N VAL A 29 -1.88 -6.68 -0.57
CA VAL A 29 -2.84 -5.93 0.24
C VAL A 29 -2.75 -4.45 -0.09
N TYR A 30 -1.54 -3.93 -0.21
CA TYR A 30 -1.35 -2.51 -0.51
C TYR A 30 -1.85 -2.15 -1.90
N ILE A 31 -1.53 -2.95 -2.92
CA ILE A 31 -1.96 -2.61 -4.27
C ILE A 31 -3.47 -2.75 -4.41
N HIS A 32 -4.08 -3.74 -3.76
CA HIS A 32 -5.52 -3.89 -3.79
C HIS A 32 -6.21 -2.73 -3.08
N ALA A 33 -5.65 -2.28 -1.94
CA ALA A 33 -6.19 -1.13 -1.24
C ALA A 33 -6.17 0.11 -2.13
N SER A 34 -5.06 0.32 -2.85
CA SER A 34 -4.97 1.45 -3.78
C SER A 34 -6.05 1.37 -4.85
N GLN A 35 -6.26 0.18 -5.41
CA GLN A 35 -7.26 -0.01 -6.45
C GLN A 35 -8.68 0.23 -5.93
N GLU A 36 -8.98 -0.25 -4.72
CA GLU A 36 -10.29 -0.04 -4.13
C GLU A 36 -10.56 1.43 -3.84
N ILE A 37 -9.54 2.13 -3.34
CA ILE A 37 -9.69 3.55 -3.07
C ILE A 37 -9.98 4.30 -4.37
N GLN A 38 -9.27 3.96 -5.44
CA GLN A 38 -9.50 4.59 -6.74
C GLN A 38 -10.90 4.30 -7.25
N GLN A 39 -11.41 3.10 -7.05
CA GLN A 39 -12.77 2.76 -7.45
C GLN A 39 -13.78 3.59 -6.67
N GLN A 40 -13.59 3.75 -5.35
CA GLN A 40 -14.50 4.54 -4.56
C GLN A 40 -14.46 6.01 -4.98
N MET A 41 -13.29 6.53 -5.30
CA MET A 41 -13.18 7.91 -5.79
C MET A 41 -13.92 8.08 -7.10
N GLN A 42 -13.85 7.08 -7.98
CA GLN A 42 -14.59 7.13 -9.23
C GLN A 42 -16.11 7.16 -8.98
N ARG A 43 -16.57 6.40 -8.00
CA ARG A 43 -17.98 6.41 -7.65
C ARG A 43 -18.41 7.77 -7.14
N VAL A 44 -17.57 8.41 -6.32
CA VAL A 44 -17.87 9.75 -5.83
C VAL A 44 -17.89 10.74 -6.99
N GLN A 45 -16.96 10.61 -7.93
CA GLN A 45 -16.94 11.47 -9.10
C GLN A 45 -18.23 11.32 -9.91
N ASN A 46 -18.68 10.10 -10.08
CA ASN A 46 -19.92 9.85 -10.80
C ASN A 46 -21.12 10.47 -10.08
N GLU A 47 -21.12 10.40 -8.75
CA GLU A 47 -22.19 11.03 -7.97
C GLU A 47 -22.15 12.54 -8.13
N ASN A 48 -20.97 13.14 -8.16
CA ASN A 48 -20.83 14.57 -8.39
C ASN A 48 -21.40 14.97 -9.75
N ASN A 49 -21.15 14.15 -10.76
CA ASN A 49 -21.69 14.40 -12.10
C ASN A 49 -23.21 14.36 -12.10
N THR A 50 -23.78 13.43 -11.35
CA THR A 50 -25.24 13.33 -11.21
C THR A 50 -25.79 14.55 -10.50
N MET A 51 -25.17 14.95 -9.39
CA MET A 51 -25.63 16.11 -8.64
C MET A 51 -25.53 17.40 -9.46
N ALA A 52 -24.55 17.48 -10.34
CA ALA A 52 -24.34 18.68 -11.15
C ALA A 52 -25.53 18.99 -12.05
N ASN A 53 -26.34 17.99 -12.35
CA ASN A 53 -27.55 18.21 -13.18
C ASN A 53 -28.64 18.97 -12.43
N GLU A 54 -28.66 18.87 -11.11
CA GLU A 54 -29.74 19.44 -10.29
C GLU A 54 -29.24 20.52 -9.36
N TRP A 55 -28.05 20.40 -8.81
CA TRP A 55 -27.53 21.32 -7.83
C TRP A 55 -26.55 22.29 -8.49
N ARG A 56 -26.93 23.56 -8.49
CA ARG A 56 -26.12 24.59 -9.12
C ARG A 56 -25.91 25.73 -8.12
N GLY A 57 -24.93 26.59 -8.44
CA GLY A 57 -24.68 27.76 -7.65
C GLY A 57 -23.37 27.71 -6.90
N GLN A 58 -23.14 28.74 -6.06
CA GLN A 58 -21.86 28.90 -5.40
C GLN A 58 -21.56 27.79 -4.41
N ALA A 59 -22.59 27.31 -3.72
CA ALA A 59 -22.37 26.23 -2.74
C ALA A 59 -21.85 24.97 -3.41
N PHE A 60 -22.40 24.64 -4.58
CA PHE A 60 -21.94 23.47 -5.29
C PHE A 60 -20.54 23.68 -5.83
N GLN A 61 -20.23 24.87 -6.29
CA GLN A 61 -18.87 25.18 -6.77
C GLN A 61 -17.85 25.04 -5.65
N ALA A 62 -18.19 25.52 -4.45
CA ALA A 62 -17.30 25.37 -3.30
C ALA A 62 -17.10 23.91 -2.94
N TYR A 63 -18.16 23.11 -3.02
CA TYR A 63 -18.06 21.68 -2.79
C TYR A 63 -17.15 21.02 -3.80
N LEU A 64 -17.26 21.36 -5.08
CA LEU A 64 -16.40 20.79 -6.10
C LEU A 64 -14.92 21.12 -5.88
N GLN A 65 -14.64 22.32 -5.39
CA GLN A 65 -13.26 22.69 -5.07
C GLN A 65 -12.72 21.82 -3.94
N GLN A 66 -13.53 21.58 -2.92
CA GLN A 66 -13.14 20.68 -1.84
C GLN A 66 -12.90 19.27 -2.37
N PHE A 67 -13.74 18.81 -3.27
CA PHE A 67 -13.57 17.49 -3.84
C PHE A 67 -12.27 17.39 -4.65
N GLU A 68 -11.91 18.42 -5.39
CA GLU A 68 -10.66 18.41 -6.14
C GLU A 68 -9.46 18.32 -5.21
N GLN A 69 -9.51 19.00 -4.08
CA GLN A 69 -8.45 18.91 -3.09
C GLN A 69 -8.39 17.50 -2.50
N LEU A 70 -9.53 16.94 -2.15
CA LEU A 70 -9.59 15.57 -1.64
C LEU A 70 -9.03 14.59 -2.66
N LYS A 71 -9.40 14.76 -3.91
CA LYS A 71 -8.92 13.87 -4.98
C LYS A 71 -7.40 13.92 -5.09
N GLY A 72 -6.81 15.10 -4.98
CA GLY A 72 -5.37 15.24 -5.00
C GLY A 72 -4.72 14.51 -3.84
N ASN A 73 -5.27 14.64 -2.64
CA ASN A 73 -4.74 13.96 -1.46
C ASN A 73 -4.87 12.45 -1.59
N VAL A 74 -5.99 11.98 -2.11
CA VAL A 74 -6.20 10.55 -2.30
C VAL A 74 -5.24 10.00 -3.35
N ASN A 75 -4.99 10.75 -4.42
CA ASN A 75 -4.03 10.32 -5.43
C ASN A 75 -2.63 10.15 -4.84
N GLN A 76 -2.22 11.07 -3.96
CA GLN A 76 -0.94 10.93 -3.28
C GLN A 76 -0.91 9.70 -2.40
N MET A 77 -2.00 9.45 -1.69
CA MET A 77 -2.09 8.28 -0.81
C MET A 77 -2.00 6.98 -1.62
N THR A 78 -2.72 6.88 -2.73
CA THR A 78 -2.68 5.67 -3.54
C THR A 78 -1.32 5.46 -4.15
N GLN A 79 -0.62 6.54 -4.53
CA GLN A 79 0.75 6.42 -5.01
C GLN A 79 1.69 5.87 -3.94
N LEU A 80 1.51 6.31 -2.70
CA LEU A 80 2.32 5.79 -1.61
C LEU A 80 2.03 4.30 -1.37
N LEU A 81 0.78 3.91 -1.45
CA LEU A 81 0.43 2.49 -1.31
C LEU A 81 1.08 1.66 -2.41
N GLU A 82 1.11 2.17 -3.63
CA GLU A 82 1.74 1.48 -4.75
C GLU A 82 3.25 1.40 -4.56
N GLN A 83 3.85 2.45 -4.01
CA GLN A 83 5.28 2.42 -3.72
C GLN A 83 5.62 1.38 -2.66
N ILE A 84 4.78 1.26 -1.64
CA ILE A 84 5.00 0.24 -0.61
C ILE A 84 4.88 -1.16 -1.22
N ASP A 85 3.90 -1.35 -2.09
CA ASP A 85 3.79 -2.62 -2.82
C ASP A 85 5.09 -2.95 -3.53
N GLN A 86 5.64 -2.00 -4.27
CA GLN A 86 6.88 -2.23 -5.01
C GLN A 86 8.07 -2.49 -4.09
N GLN A 87 8.14 -1.75 -2.97
CA GLN A 87 9.20 -1.95 -2.01
C GLN A 87 9.15 -3.35 -1.41
N LEU A 88 7.95 -3.81 -1.08
CA LEU A 88 7.79 -5.14 -0.51
C LEU A 88 8.14 -6.23 -1.53
N GLU A 89 7.75 -6.05 -2.79
CA GLU A 89 8.12 -6.99 -3.83
C GLU A 89 9.62 -7.04 -4.03
N THR A 90 10.27 -5.89 -4.03
CA THR A 90 11.71 -5.82 -4.17
C THR A 90 12.40 -6.51 -2.99
N TYR A 91 11.91 -6.28 -1.79
CA TYR A 91 12.50 -6.91 -0.62
C TYR A 91 12.29 -8.41 -0.64
N ALA A 92 11.12 -8.85 -1.11
CA ALA A 92 10.86 -10.29 -1.26
C ALA A 92 11.88 -10.92 -2.21
N ASN A 93 12.18 -10.25 -3.31
CA ASN A 93 13.18 -10.74 -4.25
C ASN A 93 14.55 -10.82 -3.60
N THR A 94 14.90 -9.83 -2.78
CA THR A 94 16.19 -9.81 -2.09
C THR A 94 16.30 -10.97 -1.11
N VAL A 95 15.25 -11.20 -0.33
CA VAL A 95 15.25 -12.30 0.63
C VAL A 95 15.35 -13.64 -0.09
N GLU A 96 14.62 -13.80 -1.16
CA GLU A 96 14.65 -15.03 -1.95
C GLU A 96 16.03 -15.29 -2.51
N GLN A 97 16.68 -14.25 -3.02
CA GLN A 97 18.02 -14.39 -3.55
C GLN A 97 19.01 -14.79 -2.47
N ARG A 98 18.91 -14.19 -1.29
CA ARG A 98 19.77 -14.55 -0.17
C ARG A 98 19.59 -16.00 0.24
N ASP A 99 18.34 -16.46 0.28
CA ASP A 99 18.05 -17.84 0.63
C ASP A 99 18.70 -18.79 -0.39
N ASN A 100 18.62 -18.46 -1.66
CA ASN A 100 19.23 -19.28 -2.70
C ASN A 100 20.75 -19.29 -2.60
N GLU A 101 21.34 -18.14 -2.32
CA GLU A 101 22.79 -18.05 -2.17
C GLU A 101 23.26 -18.85 -0.97
N ASP A 102 22.52 -18.79 0.14
CA ASP A 102 22.86 -19.56 1.31
C ASP A 102 22.81 -21.06 1.03
N ARG A 103 21.78 -21.50 0.33
CA ARG A 103 21.67 -22.90 -0.04
C ARG A 103 22.84 -23.34 -0.89
N ASN A 104 23.21 -22.53 -1.86
CA ASN A 104 24.34 -22.86 -2.73
C ASN A 104 25.66 -22.91 -1.96
N ALA A 105 25.82 -21.98 -1.02
CA ALA A 105 27.04 -21.92 -0.22
C ALA A 105 27.20 -23.17 0.62
N PHE A 106 26.10 -23.80 1.03
CA PHE A 106 26.15 -25.02 1.83
C PHE A 106 25.97 -26.28 0.98
N GLY A 107 25.97 -26.15 -0.33
CA GLY A 107 25.83 -27.32 -1.19
C GLY A 107 24.42 -27.87 -1.24
N LEU A 108 23.44 -27.08 -0.87
CA LEU A 108 22.05 -27.50 -0.87
C LEU A 108 21.39 -27.04 -2.17
N HIS A 109 21.19 -27.99 -3.07
CA HIS A 109 20.65 -27.64 -4.37
C HIS A 109 19.27 -28.20 -4.57
#